data_31f6d8b37c56670e16ee8d99c81af433
#
_entry.id   31f6d8b37c56670e16ee8d99c81af433
#
_cell.length_a   1.000
_cell.length_b   1.000
_cell.length_c   1.000
_cell.angle_alpha   90.00
_cell.angle_beta   90.00
_cell.angle_gamma   90.00
#
_symmetry.space_group_name_H-M   'P 1'
#
loop_
_entity.id
_entity.type
_entity.pdbx_description
1 polymer ?
#
loop_
_entity_poly.entity_id
_entity_poly.type
_entity_poly.pdbx_seq_one_letter_code
_entity_poly.pdbx_strand_id
1 'polypeptide(L)'
;MCKVLKISRNTYYSYAEPDITKDGLNDLVVKIFNENQHVYGTRKLKVELAKENHNVSRRRIAKIMRFNGLVSAYTIRKYHPHKDSTNDETCPNIIERNFNEKEPYEVVVSDLTYVRVGNDWNYICILLDLHNREIVGYSCGKHKNAKLVYDAFATIKTNLTHIGIFHTDRGSEFKNYLLDDLLKAFHIRRSLSAKGCPYDNAVAEAQFKITKTEFVRFRRFENLEHLRSELMAYVYWFNNKRIHGALGYKSPVEFRQSLL
;
A
#
# COMPACT_ATOMS: atom_id res chain seq x y z
N MET A 1 -12.57 -51.50 7.33
CA MET A 1 -12.94 -50.42 6.41
C MET A 1 -11.81 -50.10 5.39
N CYS A 2 -10.59 -49.66 5.77
CA CYS A 2 -9.53 -49.33 4.81
C CYS A 2 -9.12 -50.47 3.86
N LYS A 3 -9.12 -51.73 4.32
CA LYS A 3 -8.84 -52.89 3.46
C LYS A 3 -9.93 -53.11 2.41
N VAL A 4 -11.19 -52.86 2.77
CA VAL A 4 -12.35 -53.04 1.86
C VAL A 4 -12.34 -51.94 0.78
N LEU A 5 -11.99 -50.72 1.19
CA LEU A 5 -11.91 -49.54 0.29
C LEU A 5 -10.59 -49.48 -0.49
N LYS A 6 -9.66 -50.41 -0.27
CA LYS A 6 -8.33 -50.45 -0.88
C LYS A 6 -7.55 -49.14 -0.72
N ILE A 7 -7.72 -48.43 0.40
CA ILE A 7 -7.01 -47.20 0.74
C ILE A 7 -6.10 -47.44 1.95
N SER A 8 -4.98 -46.73 2.02
CA SER A 8 -4.10 -46.80 3.17
C SER A 8 -4.76 -46.20 4.42
N ARG A 9 -4.39 -46.67 5.62
CA ARG A 9 -4.84 -46.05 6.87
C ARG A 9 -4.42 -44.58 6.94
N ASN A 10 -3.21 -44.27 6.51
CA ASN A 10 -2.74 -42.89 6.46
C ASN A 10 -3.59 -42.01 5.54
N THR A 11 -4.00 -42.52 4.38
CA THR A 11 -4.90 -41.80 3.47
C THR A 11 -6.25 -41.56 4.17
N TYR A 12 -6.85 -42.55 4.81
CA TYR A 12 -8.12 -42.39 5.51
C TYR A 12 -8.04 -41.33 6.62
N TYR A 13 -7.01 -41.38 7.49
CA TYR A 13 -6.85 -40.43 8.57
C TYR A 13 -6.35 -39.04 8.10
N SER A 14 -5.73 -38.95 6.93
CA SER A 14 -5.36 -37.63 6.36
C SER A 14 -6.57 -36.88 5.78
N TYR A 15 -7.65 -37.60 5.44
CA TYR A 15 -8.94 -37.03 5.03
C TYR A 15 -9.89 -36.78 6.22
N ALA A 16 -9.67 -37.37 7.37
CA ALA A 16 -10.35 -36.95 8.59
C ALA A 16 -9.94 -35.49 8.84
N GLU A 17 -10.89 -34.58 8.73
CA GLU A 17 -10.61 -33.15 8.94
C GLU A 17 -9.97 -32.99 10.32
N PRO A 18 -8.75 -32.45 10.41
CA PRO A 18 -8.19 -32.13 11.70
C PRO A 18 -9.12 -31.13 12.37
N ASP A 19 -9.49 -31.39 13.61
CA ASP A 19 -10.30 -30.47 14.41
C ASP A 19 -9.51 -29.13 14.56
N ILE A 20 -9.78 -28.22 13.63
CA ILE A 20 -9.08 -26.91 13.51
C ILE A 20 -9.47 -26.00 14.68
N THR A 21 -10.54 -26.38 15.42
CA THR A 21 -11.14 -25.54 16.46
C THR A 21 -10.51 -25.73 17.85
N LYS A 22 -9.70 -26.78 18.05
CA LYS A 22 -9.26 -27.19 19.39
C LYS A 22 -8.12 -26.38 20.04
N ASP A 23 -7.40 -25.55 19.33
CA ASP A 23 -6.16 -24.98 19.84
C ASP A 23 -6.05 -23.44 19.90
N GLY A 24 -7.17 -22.73 19.81
CA GLY A 24 -7.18 -21.25 19.86
C GLY A 24 -6.47 -20.55 18.67
N LEU A 25 -5.70 -21.30 17.88
CA LEU A 25 -4.97 -20.79 16.73
C LEU A 25 -5.91 -20.32 15.62
N ASN A 26 -7.07 -20.94 15.49
CA ASN A 26 -8.11 -20.55 14.55
C ASN A 26 -8.54 -19.09 14.79
N ASP A 27 -8.91 -18.79 16.03
CA ASP A 27 -9.41 -17.47 16.42
C ASP A 27 -8.31 -16.40 16.30
N LEU A 28 -7.07 -16.76 16.63
CA LEU A 28 -5.92 -15.88 16.49
C LEU A 28 -5.65 -15.53 15.02
N VAL A 29 -5.71 -16.48 14.10
CA VAL A 29 -5.55 -16.25 12.67
C VAL A 29 -6.66 -15.33 12.14
N VAL A 30 -7.92 -15.58 12.54
CA VAL A 30 -9.07 -14.73 12.17
C VAL A 30 -8.89 -13.32 12.70
N LYS A 31 -8.49 -13.17 13.96
CA LYS A 31 -8.22 -11.88 14.61
C LYS A 31 -7.15 -11.10 13.85
N ILE A 32 -5.96 -11.68 13.64
CA ILE A 32 -4.86 -11.02 12.92
C ILE A 32 -5.28 -10.64 11.49
N PHE A 33 -6.03 -11.49 10.80
CA PHE A 33 -6.52 -11.21 9.46
C PHE A 33 -7.46 -10.00 9.41
N ASN A 34 -8.39 -9.91 10.36
CA ASN A 34 -9.35 -8.81 10.47
C ASN A 34 -8.67 -7.49 10.87
N GLU A 35 -7.78 -7.51 11.85
CA GLU A 35 -7.00 -6.35 12.29
C GLU A 35 -6.13 -5.77 11.18
N ASN A 36 -5.71 -6.62 10.22
CA ASN A 36 -4.94 -6.22 9.06
C ASN A 36 -5.78 -6.05 7.79
N GLN A 37 -7.03 -5.61 7.95
CA GLN A 37 -7.91 -5.14 6.89
C GLN A 37 -8.10 -6.16 5.75
N HIS A 38 -8.07 -7.45 6.05
CA HIS A 38 -8.20 -8.56 5.09
C HIS A 38 -7.11 -8.60 3.99
N VAL A 39 -5.99 -7.93 4.23
CA VAL A 39 -4.89 -7.79 3.26
C VAL A 39 -3.92 -8.96 3.31
N TYR A 40 -3.71 -9.55 4.51
CA TYR A 40 -2.65 -10.52 4.70
C TYR A 40 -3.00 -11.90 4.13
N GLY A 41 -2.06 -12.44 3.35
CA GLY A 41 -2.06 -13.85 2.96
C GLY A 41 -1.18 -14.67 3.91
N THR A 42 -1.07 -15.99 3.67
CA THR A 42 -0.37 -16.95 4.53
C THR A 42 1.07 -16.57 4.91
N ARG A 43 1.79 -15.81 4.06
CA ARG A 43 3.18 -15.39 4.36
C ARG A 43 3.21 -14.37 5.48
N LYS A 44 2.41 -13.30 5.36
CA LYS A 44 2.35 -12.23 6.36
C LYS A 44 1.72 -12.71 7.66
N LEU A 45 0.65 -13.53 7.57
CA LEU A 45 0.05 -14.17 8.75
C LEU A 45 1.04 -15.05 9.50
N LYS A 46 1.93 -15.79 8.79
CA LYS A 46 2.98 -16.56 9.45
C LYS A 46 3.95 -15.66 10.24
N VAL A 47 4.29 -14.50 9.71
CA VAL A 47 5.20 -13.55 10.39
C VAL A 47 4.53 -12.98 11.65
N GLU A 48 3.28 -12.56 11.55
CA GLU A 48 2.54 -12.04 12.71
C GLU A 48 2.35 -13.10 13.80
N LEU A 49 1.99 -14.33 13.41
CA LEU A 49 1.88 -15.44 14.36
C LEU A 49 3.22 -15.75 15.06
N ALA A 50 4.35 -15.62 14.35
CA ALA A 50 5.65 -15.82 14.94
C ALA A 50 6.01 -14.71 15.97
N LYS A 51 5.56 -13.48 15.80
CA LYS A 51 5.70 -12.40 16.80
C LYS A 51 4.93 -12.74 18.09
N GLU A 52 3.85 -13.50 18.00
CA GLU A 52 3.07 -13.99 19.14
C GLU A 52 3.52 -15.38 19.61
N ASN A 53 4.76 -15.79 19.29
CA ASN A 53 5.37 -17.08 19.64
C ASN A 53 4.68 -18.32 19.06
N HIS A 54 3.88 -18.17 17.99
CA HIS A 54 3.27 -19.28 17.29
C HIS A 54 4.02 -19.67 16.01
N ASN A 55 4.84 -20.70 16.06
CA ASN A 55 5.53 -21.22 14.88
C ASN A 55 4.62 -22.15 14.06
N VAL A 56 3.93 -21.61 13.09
CA VAL A 56 2.89 -22.32 12.30
C VAL A 56 3.31 -22.46 10.84
N SER A 57 3.09 -23.65 10.27
CA SER A 57 3.34 -23.86 8.85
C SER A 57 2.34 -23.10 7.98
N ARG A 58 2.78 -22.59 6.81
CA ARG A 58 1.89 -21.92 5.85
C ARG A 58 0.73 -22.82 5.38
N ARG A 59 0.93 -24.16 5.32
CA ARG A 59 -0.12 -25.13 5.01
C ARG A 59 -1.25 -25.07 6.03
N ARG A 60 -0.91 -25.04 7.31
CA ARG A 60 -1.90 -24.98 8.41
C ARG A 60 -2.66 -23.65 8.36
N ILE A 61 -1.95 -22.53 8.19
CA ILE A 61 -2.58 -21.21 8.02
C ILE A 61 -3.55 -21.22 6.81
N ALA A 62 -3.14 -21.80 5.67
CA ALA A 62 -3.99 -21.89 4.49
C ALA A 62 -5.26 -22.73 4.72
N LYS A 63 -5.17 -23.80 5.53
CA LYS A 63 -6.35 -24.61 5.92
C LYS A 63 -7.30 -23.80 6.81
N ILE A 64 -6.77 -23.08 7.79
CA ILE A 64 -7.55 -22.18 8.66
C ILE A 64 -8.24 -21.09 7.84
N MET A 65 -7.51 -20.42 6.96
CA MET A 65 -8.07 -19.40 6.09
C MET A 65 -9.22 -19.96 5.24
N ARG A 66 -9.02 -21.13 4.64
CA ARG A 66 -10.07 -21.78 3.81
C ARG A 66 -11.29 -22.15 4.64
N PHE A 67 -11.09 -22.71 5.83
CA PHE A 67 -12.17 -23.11 6.72
C PHE A 67 -13.04 -21.92 7.13
N ASN A 68 -12.42 -20.75 7.40
CA ASN A 68 -13.13 -19.53 7.78
C ASN A 68 -13.51 -18.63 6.59
N GLY A 69 -13.33 -19.09 5.35
CA GLY A 69 -13.64 -18.27 4.16
C GLY A 69 -12.77 -17.01 4.03
N LEU A 70 -11.58 -16.97 4.64
CA LEU A 70 -10.70 -15.81 4.62
C LEU A 70 -9.96 -15.72 3.28
N VAL A 71 -10.28 -14.69 2.51
CA VAL A 71 -9.67 -14.44 1.19
C VAL A 71 -8.93 -13.12 1.22
N SER A 72 -7.61 -13.16 1.02
CA SER A 72 -6.80 -11.93 0.94
C SER A 72 -7.23 -11.05 -0.23
N ALA A 73 -7.25 -9.73 -0.01
CA ALA A 73 -7.54 -8.71 -1.02
C ALA A 73 -6.75 -8.88 -2.33
N TYR A 74 -5.57 -9.48 -2.26
CA TYR A 74 -4.70 -9.74 -3.42
C TYR A 74 -5.07 -10.98 -4.23
N THR A 75 -5.89 -11.89 -3.71
CA THR A 75 -6.27 -13.14 -4.39
C THR A 75 -7.36 -12.91 -5.42
N ILE A 76 -8.11 -11.80 -5.34
CA ILE A 76 -9.23 -11.50 -6.22
C ILE A 76 -8.71 -10.94 -7.55
N ARG A 77 -9.11 -11.58 -8.69
CA ARG A 77 -8.67 -11.21 -10.04
C ARG A 77 -9.05 -9.78 -10.41
N LYS A 78 -8.13 -9.03 -11.06
CA LYS A 78 -8.33 -7.63 -11.48
C LYS A 78 -8.68 -7.55 -12.96
N TYR A 79 -9.59 -6.64 -13.30
CA TYR A 79 -9.79 -6.15 -14.67
C TYR A 79 -8.79 -5.02 -14.94
N HIS A 80 -8.14 -5.03 -16.11
CA HIS A 80 -7.19 -4.01 -16.54
C HIS A 80 -7.71 -3.31 -17.80
N PRO A 81 -8.11 -2.03 -17.74
CA PRO A 81 -8.36 -1.23 -18.94
C PRO A 81 -7.05 -0.73 -19.57
N HIS A 82 -7.02 -0.62 -20.89
CA HIS A 82 -5.91 0.02 -21.64
C HIS A 82 -5.90 1.54 -21.44
N LYS A 83 -4.70 2.14 -21.44
CA LYS A 83 -4.49 3.59 -21.36
C LYS A 83 -3.55 4.06 -22.45
N ASP A 84 -3.96 5.15 -23.12
CA ASP A 84 -3.11 5.98 -23.96
C ASP A 84 -3.09 7.41 -23.41
N SER A 85 -1.92 8.04 -23.28
CA SER A 85 -1.79 9.50 -23.13
C SER A 85 -0.37 10.00 -23.41
N THR A 86 -0.25 11.08 -24.16
CA THR A 86 0.98 11.77 -24.56
C THR A 86 1.04 13.17 -23.97
N ASN A 87 2.22 13.62 -23.48
CA ASN A 87 2.47 15.03 -23.15
C ASN A 87 3.99 15.39 -23.22
N ASP A 88 4.30 16.62 -23.68
CA ASP A 88 5.64 17.13 -23.93
C ASP A 88 6.08 18.14 -22.88
N GLU A 89 7.20 17.90 -22.17
CA GLU A 89 7.94 18.90 -21.40
C GLU A 89 9.38 18.49 -21.06
N THR A 90 10.25 19.51 -20.87
CA THR A 90 11.71 19.42 -20.81
C THR A 90 12.30 19.30 -19.40
N CYS A 91 11.55 18.89 -18.37
CA CYS A 91 12.09 18.66 -17.03
C CYS A 91 12.80 17.28 -16.99
N PRO A 92 14.06 17.20 -16.51
CA PRO A 92 14.82 15.96 -16.51
C PRO A 92 14.31 14.96 -15.46
N ASN A 93 14.50 13.66 -15.74
CA ASN A 93 14.38 12.62 -14.74
C ASN A 93 15.68 12.52 -13.94
N ILE A 94 15.68 13.06 -12.72
CA ILE A 94 16.87 13.10 -11.85
C ILE A 94 17.11 11.75 -11.17
N ILE A 95 16.05 10.93 -11.01
CA ILE A 95 16.12 9.67 -10.27
C ILE A 95 16.74 8.55 -11.09
N GLU A 96 16.61 8.59 -12.43
CA GLU A 96 17.17 7.60 -13.37
C GLU A 96 16.90 6.14 -12.97
N ARG A 97 15.70 5.88 -12.43
CA ARG A 97 15.26 4.55 -11.93
C ARG A 97 16.02 4.02 -10.71
N ASN A 98 16.87 4.82 -10.10
CA ASN A 98 17.50 4.46 -8.84
C ASN A 98 16.54 4.73 -7.68
N PHE A 99 15.71 3.73 -7.33
CA PHE A 99 14.69 3.81 -6.28
C PHE A 99 15.13 3.15 -4.96
N ASN A 100 16.33 2.58 -4.93
CA ASN A 100 16.87 1.89 -3.76
C ASN A 100 17.94 2.75 -3.08
N GLU A 101 18.26 2.41 -1.84
CA GLU A 101 19.36 3.03 -1.07
C GLU A 101 19.26 4.56 -0.99
N LYS A 102 18.04 5.07 -0.81
CA LYS A 102 17.79 6.49 -0.59
C LYS A 102 17.88 6.82 0.89
N GLU A 103 18.41 8.01 1.20
CA GLU A 103 18.35 8.55 2.56
C GLU A 103 16.93 8.99 2.94
N PRO A 104 16.59 9.07 4.23
CA PRO A 104 15.30 9.55 4.68
C PRO A 104 14.96 10.91 4.04
N TYR A 105 13.79 11.01 3.43
CA TYR A 105 13.29 12.18 2.71
C TYR A 105 14.13 12.65 1.51
N GLU A 106 15.18 11.93 1.11
CA GLU A 106 15.97 12.28 -0.09
C GLU A 106 15.08 12.38 -1.32
N VAL A 107 14.18 11.41 -1.48
CA VAL A 107 13.24 11.36 -2.62
C VAL A 107 11.83 11.05 -2.14
N VAL A 108 10.94 11.99 -2.36
CA VAL A 108 9.49 11.81 -2.17
C VAL A 108 8.83 11.69 -3.53
N VAL A 109 8.09 10.59 -3.73
CA VAL A 109 7.32 10.36 -4.96
C VAL A 109 5.83 10.60 -4.72
N SER A 110 5.14 11.07 -5.74
CA SER A 110 3.70 11.29 -5.69
C SER A 110 3.00 10.85 -6.97
N ASP A 111 1.74 10.51 -6.80
CA ASP A 111 0.79 10.27 -7.88
C ASP A 111 -0.63 10.54 -7.33
N LEU A 112 -1.61 10.53 -8.20
CA LEU A 112 -3.02 10.68 -7.85
C LEU A 112 -3.85 9.47 -8.27
N THR A 113 -4.84 9.15 -7.47
CA THR A 113 -5.86 8.17 -7.86
C THR A 113 -7.26 8.70 -7.68
N TYR A 114 -8.19 8.20 -8.51
CA TYR A 114 -9.60 8.52 -8.37
C TYR A 114 -10.31 7.49 -7.49
N VAL A 115 -11.32 7.95 -6.78
CA VAL A 115 -12.17 7.15 -5.88
C VAL A 115 -13.62 7.60 -6.00
N ARG A 116 -14.55 6.68 -5.93
CA ARG A 116 -15.97 7.01 -5.95
C ARG A 116 -16.48 7.34 -4.55
N VAL A 117 -17.12 8.48 -4.40
CA VAL A 117 -17.73 8.95 -3.16
C VAL A 117 -19.20 9.29 -3.47
N GLY A 118 -20.11 8.49 -2.93
CA GLY A 118 -21.50 8.53 -3.40
C GLY A 118 -21.60 8.33 -4.91
N ASN A 119 -22.11 9.32 -5.62
CA ASN A 119 -22.24 9.32 -7.09
C ASN A 119 -21.10 10.06 -7.80
N ASP A 120 -20.20 10.73 -7.09
CA ASP A 120 -19.18 11.60 -7.66
C ASP A 120 -17.79 10.96 -7.65
N TRP A 121 -16.96 11.36 -8.63
CA TRP A 121 -15.55 11.05 -8.62
C TRP A 121 -14.77 12.04 -7.75
N ASN A 122 -13.96 11.53 -6.88
CA ASN A 122 -13.02 12.28 -6.05
C ASN A 122 -11.61 11.75 -6.28
N TYR A 123 -10.63 12.43 -5.75
CA TYR A 123 -9.22 12.14 -5.95
C TYR A 123 -8.50 12.02 -4.62
N ILE A 124 -7.51 11.14 -4.58
CA ILE A 124 -6.57 10.97 -3.48
C ILE A 124 -5.18 11.25 -4.00
N CYS A 125 -4.43 12.10 -3.31
CA CYS A 125 -3.01 12.33 -3.49
C CYS A 125 -2.24 11.70 -2.33
N ILE A 126 -1.14 11.03 -2.62
CA ILE A 126 -0.24 10.44 -1.63
C ILE A 126 1.19 10.85 -1.96
N LEU A 127 1.93 11.25 -0.94
CA LEU A 127 3.37 11.49 -0.99
C LEU A 127 4.06 10.37 -0.22
N LEU A 128 4.97 9.66 -0.87
CA LEU A 128 5.66 8.48 -0.35
C LEU A 128 7.16 8.72 -0.29
N ASP A 129 7.77 8.52 0.86
CA ASP A 129 9.22 8.49 1.00
C ASP A 129 9.78 7.19 0.40
N LEU A 130 10.74 7.28 -0.49
CA LEU A 130 11.37 6.11 -1.10
C LEU A 130 12.27 5.34 -0.15
N HIS A 131 12.81 5.98 0.88
CA HIS A 131 13.68 5.35 1.86
C HIS A 131 13.00 4.16 2.57
N ASN A 132 11.88 4.43 3.22
CA ASN A 132 11.19 3.46 4.07
C ASN A 132 9.76 3.13 3.63
N ARG A 133 9.30 3.65 2.48
CA ARG A 133 7.94 3.47 1.97
C ARG A 133 6.85 4.07 2.86
N GLU A 134 7.21 5.02 3.71
CA GLU A 134 6.26 5.73 4.57
C GLU A 134 5.41 6.71 3.75
N ILE A 135 4.11 6.74 3.97
CA ILE A 135 3.23 7.77 3.44
C ILE A 135 3.45 9.00 4.32
N VAL A 136 4.21 9.97 3.82
CA VAL A 136 4.60 11.18 4.57
C VAL A 136 3.60 12.31 4.43
N GLY A 137 2.82 12.33 3.33
CA GLY A 137 1.76 13.30 3.09
C GLY A 137 0.61 12.69 2.30
N TYR A 138 -0.60 13.21 2.51
CA TYR A 138 -1.80 12.74 1.83
C TYR A 138 -2.91 13.77 1.84
N SER A 139 -3.75 13.73 0.84
CA SER A 139 -4.96 14.56 0.77
C SER A 139 -6.05 13.86 -0.05
N CYS A 140 -7.29 14.32 0.08
CA CYS A 140 -8.37 13.93 -0.82
C CYS A 140 -9.31 15.11 -1.10
N GLY A 141 -9.91 15.11 -2.29
CA GLY A 141 -10.78 16.21 -2.72
C GLY A 141 -11.52 15.93 -4.01
N LYS A 142 -12.45 16.83 -4.35
CA LYS A 142 -13.32 16.71 -5.54
C LYS A 142 -12.58 16.97 -6.86
N HIS A 143 -11.48 17.71 -6.83
CA HIS A 143 -10.82 18.18 -8.03
C HIS A 143 -9.38 17.66 -8.11
N LYS A 144 -9.00 17.19 -9.31
CA LYS A 144 -7.63 16.82 -9.65
C LYS A 144 -6.87 18.11 -10.04
N ASN A 145 -6.27 18.76 -9.06
CA ASN A 145 -5.59 20.04 -9.26
C ASN A 145 -4.37 20.21 -8.34
N ALA A 146 -3.59 21.25 -8.55
CA ALA A 146 -2.41 21.55 -7.76
C ALA A 146 -2.70 21.81 -6.28
N LYS A 147 -3.89 22.34 -5.95
CA LYS A 147 -4.31 22.52 -4.57
C LYS A 147 -4.36 21.19 -3.81
N LEU A 148 -4.84 20.11 -4.45
CA LEU A 148 -4.87 18.78 -3.84
C LEU A 148 -3.45 18.30 -3.49
N VAL A 149 -2.47 18.55 -4.36
CA VAL A 149 -1.06 18.23 -4.10
C VAL A 149 -0.50 19.10 -2.98
N TYR A 150 -0.79 20.40 -3.01
CA TYR A 150 -0.39 21.34 -1.94
C TYR A 150 -0.95 20.92 -0.57
N ASP A 151 -2.24 20.55 -0.51
CA ASP A 151 -2.89 20.07 0.70
C ASP A 151 -2.24 18.78 1.23
N ALA A 152 -1.71 17.92 0.34
CA ALA A 152 -0.95 16.74 0.77
C ALA A 152 0.40 17.12 1.40
N PHE A 153 1.12 18.11 0.85
CA PHE A 153 2.33 18.64 1.50
C PHE A 153 2.05 19.24 2.88
N ALA A 154 0.92 19.91 3.05
CA ALA A 154 0.52 20.50 4.34
C ALA A 154 0.28 19.45 5.45
N THR A 155 0.13 18.17 5.12
CA THR A 155 0.00 17.08 6.12
C THR A 155 1.34 16.49 6.53
N ILE A 156 2.46 16.86 5.89
CA ILE A 156 3.79 16.38 6.26
C ILE A 156 4.18 16.94 7.62
N LYS A 157 4.55 16.07 8.54
CA LYS A 157 4.88 16.44 9.93
C LYS A 157 6.33 16.90 10.13
N THR A 158 7.22 16.54 9.19
CA THR A 158 8.62 16.97 9.25
C THR A 158 8.83 18.29 8.55
N ASN A 159 10.00 18.93 8.76
CA ASN A 159 10.36 20.14 8.01
C ASN A 159 10.52 19.79 6.52
N LEU A 160 9.82 20.52 5.65
CA LEU A 160 9.83 20.30 4.20
C LEU A 160 11.23 20.51 3.60
N THR A 161 12.11 21.28 4.23
CA THR A 161 13.52 21.46 3.79
C THR A 161 14.34 20.17 3.80
N HIS A 162 13.87 19.11 4.50
CA HIS A 162 14.52 17.80 4.46
C HIS A 162 14.25 17.04 3.16
N ILE A 163 13.21 17.43 2.40
CA ILE A 163 12.90 16.79 1.13
C ILE A 163 13.88 17.26 0.06
N GLY A 164 14.69 16.34 -0.45
CA GLY A 164 15.67 16.66 -1.49
C GLY A 164 15.07 16.76 -2.89
N ILE A 165 14.26 15.77 -3.27
CA ILE A 165 13.66 15.64 -4.61
C ILE A 165 12.18 15.29 -4.46
N PHE A 166 11.34 16.00 -5.23
CA PHE A 166 9.93 15.63 -5.44
C PHE A 166 9.75 15.10 -6.86
N HIS A 167 9.44 13.82 -6.97
CA HIS A 167 9.27 13.13 -8.25
C HIS A 167 7.83 12.76 -8.54
N THR A 168 7.37 13.05 -9.75
CA THR A 168 6.00 12.75 -10.20
C THR A 168 6.00 12.33 -11.67
N ASP A 169 4.83 11.89 -12.13
CA ASP A 169 4.54 11.87 -13.55
C ASP A 169 4.35 13.30 -14.11
N ARG A 170 3.99 13.39 -15.40
CA ARG A 170 3.77 14.67 -16.10
C ARG A 170 2.33 15.16 -16.03
N GLY A 171 1.55 14.75 -15.03
CA GLY A 171 0.18 15.20 -14.84
C GLY A 171 0.07 16.73 -14.70
N SER A 172 -1.01 17.31 -15.26
CA SER A 172 -1.25 18.75 -15.22
C SER A 172 -1.40 19.31 -13.81
N GLU A 173 -1.83 18.49 -12.86
CA GLU A 173 -1.92 18.82 -11.43
C GLU A 173 -0.56 19.10 -10.79
N PHE A 174 0.51 18.55 -11.34
CA PHE A 174 1.88 18.79 -10.88
C PHE A 174 2.55 19.97 -11.57
N LYS A 175 1.91 20.56 -12.61
CA LYS A 175 2.41 21.70 -13.38
C LYS A 175 1.62 22.95 -13.02
N ASN A 176 2.00 23.61 -11.93
CA ASN A 176 1.29 24.78 -11.47
C ASN A 176 2.21 25.67 -10.65
N TYR A 177 2.09 27.00 -10.82
CA TYR A 177 2.87 27.99 -10.08
C TYR A 177 2.79 27.82 -8.56
N LEU A 178 1.62 27.45 -8.01
CA LEU A 178 1.45 27.20 -6.59
C LEU A 178 2.41 26.10 -6.07
N LEU A 179 2.56 25.02 -6.83
CA LEU A 179 3.47 23.94 -6.49
C LEU A 179 4.93 24.35 -6.74
N ASP A 180 5.20 25.08 -7.84
CA ASP A 180 6.55 25.55 -8.14
C ASP A 180 7.06 26.51 -7.05
N ASP A 181 6.20 27.40 -6.55
CA ASP A 181 6.53 28.32 -5.46
C ASP A 181 6.79 27.59 -4.15
N LEU A 182 5.99 26.55 -3.82
CA LEU A 182 6.23 25.71 -2.67
C LEU A 182 7.59 25.00 -2.79
N LEU A 183 7.86 24.34 -3.91
CA LEU A 183 9.12 23.61 -4.11
C LEU A 183 10.34 24.56 -4.02
N LYS A 184 10.25 25.77 -4.59
CA LYS A 184 11.29 26.79 -4.51
C LYS A 184 11.50 27.29 -3.08
N ALA A 185 10.41 27.58 -2.35
CA ALA A 185 10.48 28.07 -0.97
C ALA A 185 11.20 27.11 -0.02
N PHE A 186 11.08 25.82 -0.26
CA PHE A 186 11.71 24.78 0.56
C PHE A 186 12.94 24.14 -0.09
N HIS A 187 13.44 24.68 -1.21
CA HIS A 187 14.60 24.21 -1.97
C HIS A 187 14.47 22.73 -2.44
N ILE A 188 13.26 22.28 -2.69
CA ILE A 188 12.96 20.93 -3.16
C ILE A 188 13.18 20.88 -4.68
N ARG A 189 14.05 19.98 -5.13
CA ARG A 189 14.28 19.79 -6.58
C ARG A 189 13.13 19.01 -7.18
N ARG A 190 12.66 19.46 -8.33
CA ARG A 190 11.63 18.76 -9.10
C ARG A 190 12.24 17.75 -10.04
N SER A 191 11.66 16.57 -10.10
CA SER A 191 11.99 15.51 -11.05
C SER A 191 10.71 14.98 -11.71
N LEU A 192 10.73 14.78 -13.03
CA LEU A 192 9.59 14.24 -13.78
C LEU A 192 10.00 12.97 -14.51
N SER A 193 9.11 11.98 -14.54
CA SER A 193 9.28 10.77 -15.36
C SER A 193 9.52 11.13 -16.83
N ALA A 194 10.36 10.38 -17.53
CA ALA A 194 10.53 10.55 -18.97
C ALA A 194 9.23 10.22 -19.72
N LYS A 195 8.99 10.91 -20.84
CA LYS A 195 7.80 10.68 -21.68
C LYS A 195 7.77 9.23 -22.17
N GLY A 196 6.63 8.57 -21.98
CA GLY A 196 6.45 7.18 -22.44
C GLY A 196 7.24 6.12 -21.65
N CYS A 197 7.87 6.51 -20.52
CA CYS A 197 8.63 5.60 -19.68
C CYS A 197 7.89 5.32 -18.35
N PRO A 198 6.93 4.38 -18.30
CA PRO A 198 6.18 4.05 -17.08
C PRO A 198 7.10 3.54 -15.96
N TYR A 199 8.23 2.94 -16.31
CA TYR A 199 9.22 2.44 -15.34
C TYR A 199 9.85 3.54 -14.48
N ASP A 200 9.84 4.78 -14.93
CA ASP A 200 10.44 5.91 -14.21
C ASP A 200 9.60 6.32 -12.98
N ASN A 201 8.32 5.96 -12.94
CA ASN A 201 7.43 6.17 -11.78
C ASN A 201 6.93 4.84 -11.16
N ALA A 202 7.65 3.75 -11.42
CA ALA A 202 7.21 2.39 -11.08
C ALA A 202 6.89 2.21 -9.58
N VAL A 203 7.61 2.90 -8.69
CA VAL A 203 7.38 2.81 -7.23
C VAL A 203 6.10 3.52 -6.84
N ALA A 204 5.84 4.73 -7.35
CA ALA A 204 4.60 5.43 -7.10
C ALA A 204 3.41 4.64 -7.68
N GLU A 205 3.51 4.14 -8.92
CA GLU A 205 2.48 3.30 -9.53
C GLU A 205 2.21 2.02 -8.71
N ALA A 206 3.26 1.35 -8.22
CA ALA A 206 3.12 0.18 -7.37
C ALA A 206 2.41 0.52 -6.05
N GLN A 207 2.74 1.68 -5.44
CA GLN A 207 2.08 2.17 -4.23
C GLN A 207 0.60 2.46 -4.48
N PHE A 208 0.26 3.12 -5.58
CA PHE A 208 -1.15 3.38 -5.91
C PHE A 208 -1.93 2.11 -6.24
N LYS A 209 -1.28 1.11 -6.83
CA LYS A 209 -1.88 -0.22 -7.00
C LYS A 209 -2.17 -0.88 -5.66
N ILE A 210 -1.30 -0.73 -4.68
CA ILE A 210 -1.49 -1.17 -3.30
C ILE A 210 -2.69 -0.43 -2.68
N THR A 211 -2.67 0.90 -2.69
CA THR A 211 -3.74 1.75 -2.14
C THR A 211 -5.10 1.45 -2.77
N LYS A 212 -5.17 1.31 -4.10
CA LYS A 212 -6.40 0.90 -4.78
C LYS A 212 -6.90 -0.46 -4.33
N THR A 213 -5.99 -1.42 -4.12
CA THR A 213 -6.35 -2.79 -3.74
C THR A 213 -6.76 -2.90 -2.28
N GLU A 214 -6.04 -2.22 -1.38
CA GLU A 214 -6.20 -2.36 0.07
C GLU A 214 -7.21 -1.38 0.65
N PHE A 215 -7.33 -0.18 0.06
CA PHE A 215 -8.16 0.89 0.58
C PHE A 215 -9.41 1.15 -0.28
N VAL A 216 -9.24 1.43 -1.58
CA VAL A 216 -10.35 1.91 -2.41
C VAL A 216 -11.33 0.80 -2.78
N ARG A 217 -10.83 -0.39 -3.12
CA ARG A 217 -11.62 -1.46 -3.78
C ARG A 217 -12.76 -2.01 -2.94
N PHE A 218 -12.59 -2.11 -1.64
CA PHE A 218 -13.53 -2.78 -0.74
C PHE A 218 -14.32 -1.83 0.14
N ARG A 219 -14.16 -0.51 -0.08
CA ARG A 219 -14.87 0.51 0.71
C ARG A 219 -15.83 1.29 -0.14
N ARG A 220 -16.91 1.72 0.51
CA ARG A 220 -17.86 2.69 -0.04
C ARG A 220 -17.79 3.93 0.83
N PHE A 221 -17.62 5.08 0.18
CA PHE A 221 -17.53 6.37 0.86
C PHE A 221 -18.81 7.15 0.61
N GLU A 222 -19.48 7.55 1.69
CA GLU A 222 -20.77 8.27 1.61
C GLU A 222 -20.56 9.72 1.20
N ASN A 223 -19.54 10.35 1.76
CA ASN A 223 -19.20 11.75 1.52
C ASN A 223 -17.69 11.97 1.67
N LEU A 224 -17.23 13.20 1.37
CA LEU A 224 -15.82 13.56 1.40
C LEU A 224 -15.20 13.48 2.79
N GLU A 225 -15.96 13.81 3.85
CA GLU A 225 -15.48 13.71 5.23
C GLU A 225 -15.28 12.25 5.66
N HIS A 226 -16.18 11.36 5.26
CA HIS A 226 -16.01 9.93 5.46
C HIS A 226 -14.74 9.42 4.72
N LEU A 227 -14.52 9.86 3.48
CA LEU A 227 -13.30 9.52 2.76
C LEU A 227 -12.04 10.01 3.48
N ARG A 228 -12.06 11.25 4.03
CA ARG A 228 -10.92 11.81 4.78
C ARG A 228 -10.60 11.02 6.04
N SER A 229 -11.61 10.70 6.82
CA SER A 229 -11.47 9.92 8.06
C SER A 229 -10.89 8.54 7.77
N GLU A 230 -11.45 7.84 6.79
CA GLU A 230 -10.99 6.52 6.39
C GLU A 230 -9.58 6.54 5.80
N LEU A 231 -9.23 7.58 5.01
CA LEU A 231 -7.88 7.74 4.46
C LEU A 231 -6.86 7.98 5.58
N MET A 232 -7.18 8.79 6.57
CA MET A 232 -6.34 9.03 7.74
C MET A 232 -6.09 7.73 8.52
N ALA A 233 -7.15 6.95 8.77
CA ALA A 233 -7.05 5.66 9.44
C ALA A 233 -6.22 4.65 8.62
N TYR A 234 -6.40 4.64 7.30
CA TYR A 234 -5.61 3.80 6.39
C TYR A 234 -4.13 4.17 6.42
N VAL A 235 -3.79 5.46 6.33
CA VAL A 235 -2.40 5.94 6.38
C VAL A 235 -1.75 5.58 7.72
N TYR A 236 -2.47 5.76 8.83
CA TYR A 236 -1.97 5.36 10.14
C TYR A 236 -1.67 3.85 10.19
N TRP A 237 -2.61 3.02 9.76
CA TRP A 237 -2.41 1.58 9.70
C TRP A 237 -1.26 1.19 8.75
N PHE A 238 -1.19 1.81 7.56
CA PHE A 238 -0.15 1.56 6.57
C PHE A 238 1.25 1.83 7.12
N ASN A 239 1.43 2.97 7.80
CA ASN A 239 2.72 3.39 8.31
C ASN A 239 3.15 2.64 9.58
N ASN A 240 2.21 2.33 10.47
CA ASN A 240 2.55 1.83 11.82
C ASN A 240 2.34 0.33 12.00
N LYS A 241 1.47 -0.30 11.20
CA LYS A 241 1.09 -1.72 11.40
C LYS A 241 1.32 -2.60 10.17
N ARG A 242 1.15 -2.05 8.98
CA ARG A 242 1.26 -2.83 7.76
C ARG A 242 2.70 -3.26 7.51
N ILE A 243 2.97 -4.56 7.57
CA ILE A 243 4.30 -5.10 7.27
C ILE A 243 4.58 -5.18 5.75
N HIS A 244 5.81 -4.85 5.37
CA HIS A 244 6.29 -4.81 4.00
C HIS A 244 7.38 -5.85 3.76
N GLY A 245 7.24 -6.69 2.75
CA GLY A 245 8.26 -7.69 2.42
C GLY A 245 9.61 -7.06 2.05
N ALA A 246 9.60 -5.91 1.36
CA ALA A 246 10.83 -5.18 1.01
C ALA A 246 11.54 -4.53 2.20
N LEU A 247 10.86 -4.38 3.34
CA LEU A 247 11.41 -3.84 4.59
C LEU A 247 11.68 -4.94 5.62
N GLY A 248 11.92 -6.18 5.18
CA GLY A 248 12.14 -7.30 6.09
C GLY A 248 10.93 -7.64 6.97
N TYR A 249 9.72 -7.43 6.46
CA TYR A 249 8.46 -7.60 7.18
C TYR A 249 8.30 -6.67 8.40
N LYS A 250 8.88 -5.48 8.33
CA LYS A 250 8.60 -4.37 9.24
C LYS A 250 7.57 -3.43 8.63
N SER A 251 6.89 -2.65 9.48
CA SER A 251 6.15 -1.48 9.01
C SER A 251 7.12 -0.34 8.64
N PRO A 252 6.70 0.66 7.86
CA PRO A 252 7.54 1.82 7.54
C PRO A 252 8.15 2.49 8.77
N VAL A 253 7.34 2.70 9.82
CA VAL A 253 7.81 3.32 11.08
C VAL A 253 8.75 2.40 11.85
N GLU A 254 8.44 1.10 11.97
CA GLU A 254 9.34 0.12 12.60
C GLU A 254 10.68 0.03 11.86
N PHE A 255 10.67 0.08 10.53
CA PHE A 255 11.89 0.08 9.73
C PHE A 255 12.73 1.31 10.02
N ARG A 256 12.14 2.53 9.98
CA ARG A 256 12.83 3.78 10.31
C ARG A 256 13.43 3.74 11.72
N GLN A 257 12.68 3.27 12.72
CA GLN A 257 13.14 3.18 14.10
C GLN A 257 14.28 2.18 14.28
N SER A 258 14.38 1.15 13.44
CA SER A 258 15.46 0.16 13.52
C SER A 258 16.78 0.60 12.90
N LEU A 259 16.83 1.80 12.29
CA LEU A 259 18.04 2.40 11.73
C LEU A 259 18.64 3.49 12.64
N LEU A 260 17.89 3.88 13.67
CA LEU A 260 18.34 4.81 14.73
C LEU A 260 19.06 4.06 15.85
#